data_7fad9cf9cedff6cf37fe7a4b66452f80
#
_entry.id   7fad9cf9cedff6cf37fe7a4b66452f80
#
_cell.length_a   1.000
_cell.length_b   1.000
_cell.length_c   1.000
_cell.angle_alpha   90.00
_cell.angle_beta   90.00
_cell.angle_gamma   90.00
#
_symmetry.space_group_name_H-M   'P 1'
#
loop_
_entity.id
_entity.type
_entity.pdbx_description
1 polymer ?
#
loop_
_entity_poly.entity_id
_entity_poly.type
_entity_poly.pdbx_seq_one_letter_code
_entity_poly.pdbx_strand_id
1 'polypeptide(L)'
;MYAMVRRYRMGAGSMDGLMRKVDTQFADRLQEQLGILHYQAIGTSDGTIMTVTVFEDEERCRRAEAAAAEVRESLVEFQVEEIDAVPGEVMVSRASEKVLEPIYQRASVE
;
A
#
# COMPACT_ATOMS: atom_id res chain seq x y z
N MET A 1 14.67 -0.10 10.21
CA MET A 1 13.47 -0.27 9.36
C MET A 1 13.55 0.66 8.15
N TYR A 2 13.07 0.19 7.04
CA TYR A 2 13.11 0.92 5.77
C TYR A 2 11.72 0.95 5.16
N ALA A 3 11.32 2.07 4.59
CA ALA A 3 9.96 2.25 4.08
C ALA A 3 9.97 2.62 2.59
N MET A 4 8.91 2.23 1.91
CA MET A 4 8.61 2.68 0.56
C MET A 4 7.30 3.43 0.60
N VAL A 5 7.32 4.67 0.13
CA VAL A 5 6.11 5.49 -0.03
C VAL A 5 5.81 5.61 -1.51
N ARG A 6 4.61 5.18 -1.92
CA ARG A 6 4.19 5.26 -3.32
C ARG A 6 2.92 6.08 -3.42
N ARG A 7 2.80 6.79 -4.50
CA ARG A 7 1.58 7.50 -4.85
C ARG A 7 1.06 7.00 -6.18
N TYR A 8 -0.26 6.85 -6.24
CA TYR A 8 -0.93 6.34 -7.43
C TYR A 8 -2.11 7.22 -7.79
N ARG A 9 -2.44 7.19 -9.08
CA ARG A 9 -3.68 7.75 -9.59
C ARG A 9 -4.53 6.62 -10.14
N MET A 10 -5.82 6.65 -9.84
CA MET A 10 -6.77 5.69 -10.36
C MET A 10 -7.50 6.29 -11.55
N GLY A 11 -7.55 5.57 -12.67
CA GLY A 11 -8.19 6.04 -13.90
C GLY A 11 -9.58 5.47 -14.15
N ALA A 12 -9.98 4.42 -13.42
CA ALA A 12 -11.27 3.77 -13.61
C ALA A 12 -11.73 3.10 -12.33
N GLY A 13 -13.03 2.86 -12.22
CA GLY A 13 -13.62 2.20 -11.06
C GLY A 13 -13.81 3.16 -9.89
N SER A 14 -14.00 2.60 -8.71
CA SER A 14 -14.21 3.38 -7.48
C SER A 14 -13.08 3.15 -6.50
N MET A 15 -12.85 4.14 -5.65
CA MET A 15 -11.87 4.03 -4.57
C MET A 15 -12.23 2.87 -3.64
N ASP A 16 -13.51 2.73 -3.30
CA ASP A 16 -13.94 1.64 -2.43
C ASP A 16 -13.68 0.26 -3.06
N GLY A 17 -13.96 0.11 -4.35
CA GLY A 17 -13.70 -1.13 -5.08
C GLY A 17 -12.22 -1.48 -5.11
N LEU A 18 -11.38 -0.49 -5.37
CA LEU A 18 -9.93 -0.68 -5.39
C LEU A 18 -9.40 -1.07 -4.00
N MET A 19 -9.81 -0.34 -2.96
CA MET A 19 -9.34 -0.62 -1.60
C MET A 19 -9.82 -1.98 -1.09
N ARG A 20 -11.03 -2.39 -1.45
CA ARG A 20 -11.52 -3.73 -1.12
C ARG A 20 -10.67 -4.81 -1.77
N LYS A 21 -10.29 -4.63 -3.02
CA LYS A 21 -9.43 -5.58 -3.72
C LYS A 21 -8.05 -5.64 -3.10
N VAL A 22 -7.48 -4.50 -2.74
CA VAL A 22 -6.19 -4.44 -2.05
C VAL A 22 -6.26 -5.20 -0.73
N ASP A 23 -7.28 -4.93 0.07
CA ASP A 23 -7.44 -5.57 1.38
C ASP A 23 -7.60 -7.08 1.27
N THR A 24 -8.49 -7.54 0.38
CA THR A 24 -8.86 -8.96 0.31
C THR A 24 -7.89 -9.82 -0.47
N GLN A 25 -7.17 -9.26 -1.44
CA GLN A 25 -6.33 -10.04 -2.35
C GLN A 25 -4.84 -9.81 -2.16
N PHE A 26 -4.42 -8.68 -1.63
CA PHE A 26 -3.01 -8.34 -1.58
C PHE A 26 -2.44 -8.14 -0.19
N ALA A 27 -3.18 -7.52 0.72
CA ALA A 27 -2.63 -7.14 2.02
C ALA A 27 -2.04 -8.33 2.77
N ASP A 28 -2.79 -9.42 2.90
CA ASP A 28 -2.33 -10.61 3.58
C ASP A 28 -1.16 -11.27 2.85
N ARG A 29 -1.25 -11.36 1.52
CA ARG A 29 -0.18 -11.93 0.70
C ARG A 29 1.12 -11.15 0.82
N LEU A 30 1.03 -9.84 0.81
CA LEU A 30 2.21 -8.99 0.95
C LEU A 30 2.87 -9.21 2.31
N GLN A 31 2.07 -9.28 3.35
CA GLN A 31 2.57 -9.51 4.69
C GLN A 31 3.25 -10.87 4.83
N GLU A 32 2.60 -11.93 4.35
CA GLU A 32 3.12 -13.28 4.46
C GLU A 32 4.34 -13.55 3.57
N GLN A 33 4.31 -13.09 2.33
CA GLN A 33 5.34 -13.42 1.34
C GLN A 33 6.54 -12.50 1.39
N LEU A 34 6.34 -11.23 1.72
CA LEU A 34 7.40 -10.24 1.71
C LEU A 34 7.91 -9.87 3.09
N GLY A 35 7.27 -10.38 4.14
CA GLY A 35 7.68 -10.10 5.51
C GLY A 35 7.61 -8.63 5.86
N ILE A 36 6.60 -7.92 5.34
CA ILE A 36 6.43 -6.51 5.67
C ILE A 36 6.01 -6.36 7.12
N LEU A 37 6.51 -5.32 7.77
CA LEU A 37 6.20 -5.03 9.17
C LEU A 37 4.91 -4.24 9.29
N HIS A 38 4.63 -3.39 8.32
CA HIS A 38 3.48 -2.50 8.38
C HIS A 38 3.11 -2.07 6.96
N TYR A 39 1.81 -1.99 6.70
CA TYR A 39 1.30 -1.56 5.41
C TYR A 39 0.04 -0.72 5.62
N GLN A 40 0.00 0.45 4.99
CA GLN A 40 -1.19 1.28 4.96
C GLN A 40 -1.44 1.77 3.55
N ALA A 41 -2.70 1.72 3.14
CA ALA A 41 -3.17 2.33 1.90
C ALA A 41 -4.11 3.47 2.28
N ILE A 42 -3.81 4.66 1.78
CA ILE A 42 -4.48 5.90 2.17
C ILE A 42 -5.15 6.50 0.94
N GLY A 43 -6.47 6.69 1.01
CA GLY A 43 -7.18 7.47 0.01
C GLY A 43 -7.07 8.94 0.38
N THR A 44 -6.34 9.72 -0.40
CA THR A 44 -6.10 11.11 -0.08
C THR A 44 -7.26 12.01 -0.53
N SER A 45 -7.31 13.22 0.02
CA SER A 45 -8.39 14.16 -0.26
C SER A 45 -8.42 14.64 -1.72
N ASP A 46 -7.33 14.51 -2.45
CA ASP A 46 -7.27 14.90 -3.86
C ASP A 46 -7.62 13.76 -4.82
N GLY A 47 -8.08 12.62 -4.29
CA GLY A 47 -8.48 11.47 -5.11
C GLY A 47 -7.33 10.56 -5.52
N THR A 48 -6.13 10.81 -5.04
CA THR A 48 -5.01 9.91 -5.27
C THR A 48 -4.91 8.88 -4.15
N ILE A 49 -3.99 7.94 -4.30
CA ILE A 49 -3.76 6.90 -3.32
C ILE A 49 -2.30 6.97 -2.88
N MET A 50 -2.08 6.87 -1.58
CA MET A 50 -0.73 6.78 -1.05
C MET A 50 -0.61 5.47 -0.30
N THR A 51 0.46 4.72 -0.54
CA THR A 51 0.77 3.53 0.24
C THR A 51 2.08 3.73 0.99
N VAL A 52 2.10 3.24 2.22
CA VAL A 52 3.30 3.22 3.04
C VAL A 52 3.55 1.77 3.42
N THR A 53 4.71 1.25 3.03
CA THR A 53 5.10 -0.12 3.32
C THR A 53 6.41 -0.10 4.08
N VAL A 54 6.43 -0.72 5.27
CA VAL A 54 7.62 -0.73 6.12
C VAL A 54 8.21 -2.13 6.14
N PHE A 55 9.53 -2.20 5.89
CA PHE A 55 10.32 -3.43 5.87
C PHE A 55 11.38 -3.38 6.97
N GLU A 56 11.92 -4.53 7.33
CA GLU A 56 13.01 -4.57 8.31
C GLU A 56 14.27 -3.87 7.83
N ASP A 57 14.57 -3.96 6.55
CA ASP A 57 15.79 -3.39 5.98
C ASP A 57 15.59 -2.98 4.52
N GLU A 58 16.58 -2.30 3.99
CA GLU A 58 16.58 -1.82 2.61
C GLU A 58 16.56 -2.95 1.60
N GLU A 59 17.23 -4.04 1.89
CA GLU A 59 17.31 -5.18 0.98
C GLU A 59 15.94 -5.81 0.76
N ARG A 60 15.17 -6.00 1.83
CA ARG A 60 13.80 -6.52 1.72
C ARG A 60 12.91 -5.57 0.94
N CYS A 61 13.09 -4.28 1.15
CA CYS A 61 12.36 -3.27 0.39
C CYS A 61 12.65 -3.41 -1.11
N ARG A 62 13.90 -3.56 -1.49
CA ARG A 62 14.29 -3.75 -2.90
C ARG A 62 13.72 -5.03 -3.51
N ARG A 63 13.72 -6.12 -2.76
CA ARG A 63 13.17 -7.39 -3.23
C ARG A 63 11.67 -7.31 -3.50
N ALA A 64 10.97 -6.43 -2.81
CA ALA A 64 9.53 -6.27 -2.96
C ALA A 64 9.13 -5.58 -4.27
N GLU A 65 10.08 -5.00 -5.00
CA GLU A 65 9.77 -4.30 -6.25
C GLU A 65 9.10 -5.20 -7.30
N ALA A 66 9.57 -6.43 -7.43
CA ALA A 66 8.99 -7.38 -8.39
C ALA A 66 7.54 -7.71 -8.03
N ALA A 67 7.27 -7.92 -6.74
CA ALA A 67 5.92 -8.20 -6.27
C ALA A 67 5.01 -6.99 -6.44
N ALA A 68 5.54 -5.79 -6.23
CA ALA A 68 4.78 -4.56 -6.47
C ALA A 68 4.33 -4.44 -7.93
N ALA A 69 5.19 -4.84 -8.87
CA ALA A 69 4.84 -4.85 -10.29
C ALA A 69 3.70 -5.81 -10.59
N GLU A 70 3.73 -7.01 -9.99
CA GLU A 70 2.64 -7.98 -10.16
C GLU A 70 1.32 -7.45 -9.61
N VAL A 71 1.36 -6.78 -8.47
CA VAL A 71 0.17 -6.17 -7.87
C VAL A 71 -0.42 -5.14 -8.82
N ARG A 72 0.41 -4.29 -9.40
CA ARG A 72 -0.06 -3.28 -10.36
C ARG A 72 -0.74 -3.92 -11.56
N GLU A 73 -0.17 -5.00 -12.10
CA GLU A 73 -0.78 -5.72 -13.21
C GLU A 73 -2.15 -6.29 -12.84
N SER A 74 -2.29 -6.78 -11.61
CA SER A 74 -3.57 -7.32 -11.12
C SER A 74 -4.63 -6.25 -10.95
N LEU A 75 -4.25 -4.99 -10.87
CA LEU A 75 -5.15 -3.86 -10.68
C LEU A 75 -5.44 -3.11 -11.99
N VAL A 76 -5.17 -3.73 -13.12
CA VAL A 76 -5.32 -3.08 -14.44
C VAL A 76 -6.75 -2.57 -14.69
N GLU A 77 -7.75 -3.22 -14.13
CA GLU A 77 -9.15 -2.80 -14.28
C GLU A 77 -9.42 -1.42 -13.70
N PHE A 78 -8.61 -0.97 -12.73
CA PHE A 78 -8.72 0.35 -12.13
C PHE A 78 -7.84 1.37 -12.81
N GLN A 79 -7.06 0.97 -13.81
CA GLN A 79 -6.12 1.84 -14.53
C GLN A 79 -5.23 2.60 -13.55
N VAL A 80 -4.61 1.87 -12.64
CA VAL A 80 -3.74 2.46 -11.62
C VAL A 80 -2.42 2.87 -12.25
N GLU A 81 -2.06 4.13 -12.06
CA GLU A 81 -0.81 4.70 -12.56
C GLU A 81 0.03 5.16 -11.37
N GLU A 82 1.28 4.71 -11.31
CA GLU A 82 2.20 5.15 -10.27
C GLU A 82 2.70 6.56 -10.59
N ILE A 83 2.48 7.48 -9.68
CA ILE A 83 2.92 8.87 -9.82
C ILE A 83 4.38 8.97 -9.38
N ASP A 84 4.69 8.45 -8.19
CA ASP A 84 6.06 8.39 -7.70
C ASP A 84 6.24 7.24 -6.70
N ALA A 85 7.50 6.93 -6.44
CA ALA A 85 7.89 5.92 -5.44
C ALA A 85 9.16 6.45 -4.76
N VAL A 86 9.08 6.67 -3.47
CA VAL A 86 10.17 7.28 -2.70
C VAL A 86 10.54 6.35 -1.53
N PRO A 87 11.73 5.73 -1.58
CA PRO A 87 12.19 4.93 -0.45
C PRO A 87 12.89 5.80 0.59
N GLY A 88 12.90 5.33 1.83
CA GLY A 88 13.61 6.04 2.88
C GLY A 88 13.73 5.24 4.16
N GLU A 89 14.67 5.63 5.00
CA GLU A 89 14.85 5.02 6.31
C GLU A 89 13.80 5.56 7.29
N VAL A 90 13.24 4.67 8.10
CA VAL A 90 12.30 5.08 9.14
C VAL A 90 13.10 5.68 10.29
N MET A 91 12.98 6.98 10.49
CA MET A 91 13.76 7.71 11.48
C MET A 91 13.10 7.74 12.85
N VAL A 92 11.77 7.75 12.90
CA VAL A 92 11.00 7.72 14.15
C VAL A 92 9.81 6.81 13.91
N SER A 93 9.53 5.89 14.84
CA SER A 93 8.41 4.99 14.72
C SER A 93 7.73 4.83 16.07
N ARG A 94 6.43 5.06 16.08
CA ARG A 94 5.57 4.79 17.23
C ARG A 94 4.25 4.27 16.74
N ALA A 95 3.67 3.32 17.45
CA ALA A 95 2.38 2.77 17.09
C ALA A 95 1.60 2.43 18.36
N SER A 96 0.29 2.66 18.33
CA SER A 96 -0.62 2.15 19.34
C SER A 96 -1.10 0.76 18.93
N GLU A 97 -1.63 0.00 19.86
CA GLU A 97 -2.21 -1.31 19.59
C GLU A 97 -3.31 -1.24 18.52
N LYS A 98 -4.00 -0.15 18.46
CA LYS A 98 -5.08 0.06 17.50
C LYS A 98 -4.59 -0.05 16.04
N VAL A 99 -3.37 0.38 15.78
CA VAL A 99 -2.78 0.30 14.43
C VAL A 99 -2.36 -1.13 14.08
N LEU A 100 -2.14 -1.97 15.08
CA LEU A 100 -1.73 -3.37 14.88
C LEU A 100 -2.89 -4.26 14.43
N GLU A 101 -4.13 -3.85 14.65
CA GLU A 101 -5.29 -4.59 14.21
C GLU A 101 -5.56 -4.30 12.74
N PRO A 102 -5.70 -5.35 11.90
CA PRO A 102 -6.09 -5.13 10.51
C PRO A 102 -7.45 -4.47 10.42
N ILE A 103 -7.56 -3.44 9.62
CA ILE A 103 -8.84 -2.79 9.34
C ILE A 103 -9.01 -2.62 7.84
N TYR A 104 -10.25 -2.65 7.42
CA TYR A 104 -10.68 -2.14 6.12
C TYR A 104 -11.75 -1.10 6.39
N GLN A 105 -11.45 0.13 6.05
CA GLN A 105 -12.43 1.21 6.18
C GLN A 105 -12.97 1.54 4.82
N ARG A 106 -14.28 1.39 4.66
CA ARG A 106 -14.93 1.71 3.43
C ARG A 106 -14.74 3.18 3.09
N ALA A 107 -14.39 3.45 1.83
CA ALA A 107 -14.22 4.81 1.36
C ALA A 107 -15.53 5.57 1.55
N SER A 108 -15.43 6.78 2.11
CA SER A 108 -16.60 7.62 2.35
C SER A 108 -17.20 8.08 1.02
N VAL A 109 -18.51 8.01 0.94
CA VAL A 109 -19.28 8.48 -0.22
C VAL A 109 -20.17 9.66 0.15
N GLU A 110 -20.00 10.13 1.34
CA GLU A 110 -20.81 11.25 1.86
C GLU A 110 -20.41 12.58 1.27
#